data_8e0396c5cce2460f7d6327b069d79a3a
#
_entry.id   8e0396c5cce2460f7d6327b069d79a3a
#
_cell.length_a   1.000
_cell.length_b   1.000
_cell.length_c   1.000
_cell.angle_alpha   90.00
_cell.angle_beta   90.00
_cell.angle_gamma   90.00
#
_symmetry.space_group_name_H-M   'P 1'
#
loop_
_entity.id
_entity.type
_entity.pdbx_description
1 polymer ?
#
loop_
_entity_poly.entity_id
_entity_poly.type
_entity_poly.pdbx_seq_one_letter_code
_entity_poly.pdbx_strand_id
1 'polypeptide(L)'
;MLDYYDIETWKPGLKKYTDSISRTSKTKKKSPKFKSVDLSAEELITCEVYALLNSKLDTKPNGMMTRLQRDNMPLNSLWWWDFTFESDIGSISILKGNTSFEAQLFLDDESFDIVKFLKDNLTKYSELVDETIGTYELHRTYINHYQSYKTTTRHLYDKIQALDLTKPEMPRHSDATGESVKTFVDSLQQYTLNSVEYHALGKSLLLHSAFMAETFINLLIRVGASSTIREQKHLLGLHLNSNFKTKLQNLN
;
A
#
# COMPACT_ATOMS: atom_id res chain seq x y z
N MET A 1 30.45 -29.64 2.95
CA MET A 1 29.03 -29.62 2.57
C MET A 1 28.57 -28.22 2.94
N LEU A 2 28.02 -27.44 2.01
CA LEU A 2 27.54 -26.10 2.31
C LEU A 2 26.31 -26.22 3.23
N ASP A 3 26.29 -25.46 4.32
CA ASP A 3 25.12 -25.42 5.20
C ASP A 3 24.13 -24.37 4.67
N TYR A 4 23.13 -24.82 3.90
CA TYR A 4 22.12 -23.94 3.33
C TYR A 4 21.15 -23.32 4.37
N TYR A 5 21.25 -23.74 5.63
CA TYR A 5 20.58 -23.07 6.74
C TYR A 5 21.34 -21.84 7.26
N ASP A 6 22.58 -21.60 6.77
CA ASP A 6 23.30 -20.36 7.05
C ASP A 6 23.04 -19.32 5.94
N ILE A 7 22.57 -18.13 6.33
CA ILE A 7 22.29 -17.03 5.39
C ILE A 7 23.50 -16.59 4.58
N GLU A 8 24.74 -16.80 5.09
CA GLU A 8 25.98 -16.44 4.37
C GLU A 8 26.21 -17.27 3.11
N THR A 9 25.50 -18.39 2.95
CA THR A 9 25.55 -19.20 1.73
C THR A 9 24.65 -18.68 0.60
N TRP A 10 23.85 -17.67 0.91
CA TRP A 10 22.91 -17.05 -0.01
C TRP A 10 23.42 -15.70 -0.50
N LYS A 11 23.06 -15.36 -1.74
CA LYS A 11 23.43 -14.08 -2.36
C LYS A 11 22.21 -13.35 -2.87
N PRO A 12 22.15 -12.01 -2.80
CA PRO A 12 21.06 -11.26 -3.38
C PRO A 12 21.01 -11.50 -4.90
N GLY A 13 19.85 -11.90 -5.41
CA GLY A 13 19.72 -12.19 -6.82
C GLY A 13 18.27 -12.45 -7.21
N LEU A 14 17.95 -12.16 -8.47
CA LEU A 14 16.65 -12.38 -9.09
C LEU A 14 16.72 -13.32 -10.29
N LYS A 15 17.90 -13.68 -10.74
CA LYS A 15 18.05 -14.43 -11.99
C LYS A 15 17.39 -15.79 -11.92
N LYS A 16 17.72 -16.58 -10.90
CA LYS A 16 17.11 -17.91 -10.72
C LYS A 16 15.61 -17.83 -10.48
N TYR A 17 15.15 -16.81 -9.72
CA TYR A 17 13.75 -16.55 -9.47
C TYR A 17 12.98 -16.27 -10.78
N THR A 18 13.45 -15.33 -11.60
CA THR A 18 12.82 -14.97 -12.89
C THR A 18 12.88 -16.11 -13.88
N ASP A 19 13.97 -16.85 -13.93
CA ASP A 19 14.13 -18.05 -14.76
C ASP A 19 13.14 -19.15 -14.34
N SER A 20 12.88 -19.31 -13.05
CA SER A 20 11.94 -20.30 -12.53
C SER A 20 10.49 -19.98 -12.90
N ILE A 21 10.08 -18.69 -12.79
CA ILE A 21 8.76 -18.24 -13.22
C ILE A 21 8.58 -18.41 -14.74
N SER A 22 9.60 -18.08 -15.53
CA SER A 22 9.50 -18.16 -17.00
C SER A 22 9.55 -19.59 -17.54
N ARG A 23 10.20 -20.52 -16.83
CA ARG A 23 10.29 -21.94 -17.21
C ARG A 23 9.01 -22.73 -16.98
N THR A 24 8.15 -22.30 -16.06
CA THR A 24 6.81 -22.93 -15.87
C THR A 24 5.96 -22.87 -17.13
N SER A 25 6.34 -22.08 -18.13
CA SER A 25 5.56 -21.92 -19.38
C SER A 25 6.13 -22.70 -20.60
N LYS A 26 7.36 -23.19 -20.61
CA LYS A 26 7.98 -23.61 -21.90
C LYS A 26 8.85 -24.89 -21.95
N THR A 27 9.25 -25.59 -20.87
CA THR A 27 10.13 -26.75 -21.01
C THR A 27 9.91 -27.86 -19.99
N LYS A 28 9.96 -29.13 -20.49
CA LYS A 28 9.91 -30.40 -19.73
C LYS A 28 11.18 -30.73 -18.89
N LYS A 29 12.06 -29.77 -18.60
CA LYS A 29 13.16 -30.00 -17.64
C LYS A 29 12.60 -29.79 -16.23
N LYS A 30 13.04 -30.64 -15.26
CA LYS A 30 12.69 -30.50 -13.84
C LYS A 30 12.79 -29.03 -13.42
N SER A 31 11.64 -28.40 -13.31
CA SER A 31 11.55 -27.02 -12.76
C SER A 31 11.73 -27.14 -11.26
N PRO A 32 12.44 -26.23 -10.60
CA PRO A 32 12.45 -26.16 -9.15
C PRO A 32 11.01 -26.11 -8.66
N LYS A 33 10.72 -26.86 -7.60
CA LYS A 33 9.35 -26.93 -7.08
C LYS A 33 9.03 -25.61 -6.38
N PHE A 34 7.85 -25.10 -6.67
CA PHE A 34 7.32 -23.91 -6.03
C PHE A 34 6.60 -24.27 -4.74
N LYS A 35 6.92 -23.56 -3.64
CA LYS A 35 6.23 -23.64 -2.36
C LYS A 35 6.05 -22.22 -1.82
N SER A 36 4.83 -21.86 -1.43
CA SER A 36 4.57 -20.64 -0.67
C SER A 36 4.32 -20.98 0.79
N VAL A 37 4.90 -20.22 1.70
CA VAL A 37 4.79 -20.39 3.15
C VAL A 37 4.32 -19.06 3.75
N ASP A 38 3.20 -19.10 4.48
CA ASP A 38 2.73 -17.95 5.25
C ASP A 38 3.57 -17.86 6.53
N LEU A 39 4.28 -16.75 6.69
CA LEU A 39 5.13 -16.44 7.85
C LEU A 39 4.39 -15.64 8.93
N SER A 40 3.16 -15.19 8.66
CA SER A 40 2.41 -14.32 9.57
C SER A 40 2.05 -14.99 10.89
N ALA A 41 1.96 -16.35 10.90
CA ALA A 41 1.60 -17.15 12.08
C ALA A 41 2.81 -17.62 12.89
N GLU A 42 4.04 -17.33 12.47
CA GLU A 42 5.26 -18.01 12.94
C GLU A 42 6.04 -17.27 14.04
N GLU A 43 5.43 -16.31 14.71
CA GLU A 43 6.07 -15.50 15.76
C GLU A 43 7.37 -14.79 15.31
N LEU A 44 7.48 -14.51 14.00
CA LEU A 44 8.60 -13.78 13.42
C LEU A 44 8.32 -12.27 13.43
N ILE A 45 9.24 -11.51 14.00
CA ILE A 45 9.15 -10.05 14.01
C ILE A 45 9.66 -9.50 12.67
N THR A 46 8.77 -8.91 11.89
CA THR A 46 9.06 -8.50 10.51
C THR A 46 10.21 -7.50 10.36
N CYS A 47 10.43 -6.61 11.35
CA CYS A 47 11.56 -5.68 11.33
C CYS A 47 12.88 -6.38 11.61
N GLU A 48 12.89 -7.44 12.41
CA GLU A 48 14.09 -8.25 12.67
C GLU A 48 14.48 -9.05 11.41
N VAL A 49 13.50 -9.66 10.74
CA VAL A 49 13.75 -10.36 9.47
C VAL A 49 14.26 -9.37 8.41
N TYR A 50 13.68 -8.17 8.32
CA TYR A 50 14.18 -7.12 7.43
C TYR A 50 15.64 -6.76 7.76
N ALA A 51 15.96 -6.51 9.04
CA ALA A 51 17.31 -6.15 9.49
C ALA A 51 18.32 -7.26 9.19
N LEU A 52 17.97 -8.52 9.45
CA LEU A 52 18.79 -9.68 9.12
C LEU A 52 19.10 -9.75 7.62
N LEU A 53 18.08 -9.68 6.78
CA LEU A 53 18.26 -9.78 5.32
C LEU A 53 19.04 -8.57 4.76
N ASN A 54 18.75 -7.37 5.24
CA ASN A 54 19.43 -6.16 4.82
C ASN A 54 20.92 -6.19 5.17
N SER A 55 21.27 -6.59 6.40
CA SER A 55 22.65 -6.59 6.89
C SER A 55 23.47 -7.76 6.34
N LYS A 56 22.90 -8.97 6.31
CA LYS A 56 23.68 -10.16 5.90
C LYS A 56 23.77 -10.34 4.39
N LEU A 57 22.77 -9.91 3.65
CA LEU A 57 22.82 -9.91 2.19
C LEU A 57 23.46 -8.63 1.61
N ASP A 58 23.82 -7.66 2.46
CA ASP A 58 24.38 -6.35 2.06
C ASP A 58 23.59 -5.73 0.91
N THR A 59 22.27 -5.75 1.00
CA THR A 59 21.40 -5.26 -0.04
C THR A 59 20.15 -4.62 0.52
N LYS A 60 19.65 -3.59 -0.16
CA LYS A 60 18.28 -3.07 0.05
C LYS A 60 17.27 -4.05 -0.52
N PRO A 61 15.97 -3.93 -0.17
CA PRO A 61 14.93 -4.71 -0.83
C PRO A 61 15.13 -4.73 -2.34
N ASN A 62 15.22 -5.92 -2.89
CA ASN A 62 15.65 -6.16 -4.28
C ASN A 62 14.72 -7.09 -5.05
N GLY A 63 13.62 -7.49 -4.44
CA GLY A 63 12.66 -8.41 -5.02
C GLY A 63 11.92 -7.83 -6.23
N MET A 64 11.12 -8.67 -6.87
CA MET A 64 10.42 -8.32 -8.11
C MET A 64 9.41 -7.18 -7.90
N MET A 65 8.69 -7.21 -6.78
CA MET A 65 7.68 -6.19 -6.48
C MET A 65 8.32 -4.83 -6.17
N THR A 66 9.42 -4.80 -5.41
CA THR A 66 10.20 -3.58 -5.17
C THR A 66 10.66 -2.95 -6.48
N ARG A 67 11.09 -3.76 -7.46
CA ARG A 67 11.53 -3.26 -8.77
C ARG A 67 10.41 -2.70 -9.61
N LEU A 68 9.21 -3.32 -9.57
CA LEU A 68 8.03 -2.87 -10.30
C LEU A 68 7.43 -1.57 -9.74
N GLN A 69 7.61 -1.33 -8.44
CA GLN A 69 7.04 -0.16 -7.75
C GLN A 69 8.07 0.91 -7.41
N ARG A 70 9.29 0.79 -7.91
CA ARG A 70 10.45 1.63 -7.57
C ARG A 70 10.19 3.13 -7.64
N ASP A 71 9.35 3.56 -8.58
CA ASP A 71 9.05 4.98 -8.80
C ASP A 71 7.97 5.53 -7.84
N ASN A 72 7.26 4.63 -7.13
CA ASN A 72 6.08 5.00 -6.34
C ASN A 72 6.24 4.74 -4.83
N MET A 73 7.30 4.05 -4.39
CA MET A 73 7.49 3.71 -2.99
C MET A 73 8.88 4.07 -2.46
N PRO A 74 9.00 4.58 -1.23
CA PRO A 74 10.30 4.77 -0.60
C PRO A 74 10.97 3.41 -0.38
N LEU A 75 12.18 3.24 -0.92
CA LEU A 75 12.99 2.03 -0.89
C LEU A 75 13.33 1.51 0.54
N ASN A 76 13.06 2.31 1.57
CA ASN A 76 13.38 2.03 2.97
C ASN A 76 12.12 1.86 3.84
N SER A 77 10.98 1.49 3.25
CA SER A 77 9.75 1.29 4.00
C SER A 77 9.74 -0.08 4.67
N LEU A 78 9.69 -0.15 6.00
CA LEU A 78 9.43 -1.38 6.75
C LEU A 78 7.98 -1.87 6.61
N TRP A 79 7.12 -1.06 6.00
CA TRP A 79 5.71 -1.37 5.80
C TRP A 79 5.49 -2.37 4.66
N TRP A 80 6.30 -2.22 3.62
CA TRP A 80 6.21 -3.06 2.43
C TRP A 80 7.60 -3.24 1.84
N TRP A 81 8.05 -4.48 1.69
CA TRP A 81 9.36 -4.82 1.15
C TRP A 81 9.38 -6.26 0.64
N ASP A 82 10.27 -6.54 -0.27
CA ASP A 82 10.59 -7.88 -0.70
C ASP A 82 12.10 -8.05 -0.94
N PHE A 83 12.63 -9.13 -0.42
CA PHE A 83 13.99 -9.58 -0.66
C PHE A 83 13.95 -10.86 -1.47
N THR A 84 14.81 -10.94 -2.49
CA THR A 84 15.04 -12.16 -3.24
C THR A 84 16.52 -12.51 -3.21
N PHE A 85 16.83 -13.72 -2.84
CA PHE A 85 18.17 -14.25 -2.72
C PHE A 85 18.26 -15.67 -3.31
N GLU A 86 19.44 -16.05 -3.75
CA GLU A 86 19.68 -17.29 -4.48
C GLU A 86 20.95 -17.98 -4.01
N SER A 87 20.95 -19.31 -4.10
CA SER A 87 22.10 -20.18 -3.87
C SER A 87 22.13 -21.29 -4.91
N ASP A 88 23.00 -22.26 -4.76
CA ASP A 88 23.09 -23.39 -5.70
C ASP A 88 21.82 -24.25 -5.70
N ILE A 89 21.10 -24.34 -4.58
CA ILE A 89 19.87 -25.15 -4.46
C ILE A 89 18.60 -24.43 -4.96
N GLY A 90 18.69 -23.15 -5.33
CA GLY A 90 17.54 -22.41 -5.86
C GLY A 90 17.45 -20.96 -5.44
N SER A 91 16.22 -20.45 -5.31
CA SER A 91 15.95 -19.08 -4.91
C SER A 91 14.81 -19.01 -3.90
N ILE A 92 14.90 -18.00 -3.03
CA ILE A 92 13.91 -17.65 -2.01
C ILE A 92 13.53 -16.19 -2.19
N SER A 93 12.23 -15.90 -2.14
CA SER A 93 11.73 -14.53 -2.06
C SER A 93 10.90 -14.37 -0.79
N ILE A 94 11.24 -13.40 0.05
CA ILE A 94 10.49 -13.07 1.27
C ILE A 94 9.82 -11.72 1.05
N LEU A 95 8.50 -11.70 1.20
CA LEU A 95 7.64 -10.57 0.92
C LEU A 95 6.88 -10.15 2.17
N LYS A 96 6.94 -8.87 2.51
CA LYS A 96 6.08 -8.19 3.47
C LYS A 96 5.17 -7.22 2.74
N GLY A 97 3.90 -7.51 2.71
CA GLY A 97 2.84 -6.63 2.24
C GLY A 97 2.06 -5.99 3.40
N ASN A 98 0.99 -5.28 3.07
CA ASN A 98 0.15 -4.62 4.08
C ASN A 98 -0.46 -5.60 5.08
N THR A 99 -0.94 -6.75 4.59
CA THR A 99 -1.64 -7.79 5.37
C THR A 99 -0.98 -9.15 5.25
N SER A 100 0.06 -9.30 4.45
CA SER A 100 0.75 -10.57 4.18
C SER A 100 2.21 -10.50 4.63
N PHE A 101 2.70 -11.63 5.13
CA PHE A 101 4.11 -11.88 5.35
C PHE A 101 4.37 -13.30 4.91
N GLU A 102 5.03 -13.49 3.78
CA GLU A 102 5.17 -14.79 3.13
C GLU A 102 6.55 -15.02 2.54
N ALA A 103 6.91 -16.27 2.40
CA ALA A 103 8.08 -16.71 1.65
C ALA A 103 7.67 -17.56 0.43
N GLN A 104 8.28 -17.27 -0.70
CA GLN A 104 8.14 -18.01 -1.94
C GLN A 104 9.45 -18.74 -2.24
N LEU A 105 9.40 -20.06 -2.27
CA LEU A 105 10.54 -20.94 -2.39
C LEU A 105 10.53 -21.59 -3.77
N PHE A 106 11.65 -21.50 -4.49
CA PHE A 106 11.91 -22.20 -5.74
C PHE A 106 13.18 -23.02 -5.55
N LEU A 107 13.05 -24.13 -4.83
CA LEU A 107 14.18 -24.94 -4.37
C LEU A 107 14.13 -26.36 -4.97
N ASP A 108 15.30 -26.94 -5.19
CA ASP A 108 15.44 -28.35 -5.58
C ASP A 108 15.16 -29.28 -4.38
N ASP A 109 15.38 -28.78 -3.15
CA ASP A 109 15.12 -29.49 -1.90
C ASP A 109 13.75 -29.10 -1.32
N GLU A 110 12.80 -30.05 -1.33
CA GLU A 110 11.47 -29.88 -0.76
C GLU A 110 11.45 -29.87 0.77
N SER A 111 12.48 -30.43 1.40
CA SER A 111 12.57 -30.52 2.86
C SER A 111 13.04 -29.24 3.51
N PHE A 112 13.44 -28.21 2.73
CA PHE A 112 13.92 -26.95 3.26
C PHE A 112 12.83 -26.24 4.06
N ASP A 113 13.14 -25.95 5.35
CA ASP A 113 12.27 -25.25 6.28
C ASP A 113 12.71 -23.80 6.41
N ILE A 114 11.97 -22.91 5.77
CA ILE A 114 12.24 -21.46 5.80
C ILE A 114 12.04 -20.84 7.17
N VAL A 115 11.11 -21.36 7.98
CA VAL A 115 10.84 -20.85 9.32
C VAL A 115 12.03 -21.13 10.22
N LYS A 116 12.51 -22.39 10.17
CA LYS A 116 13.71 -22.79 10.89
C LYS A 116 14.92 -21.97 10.41
N PHE A 117 15.11 -21.81 9.11
CA PHE A 117 16.18 -21.01 8.53
C PHE A 117 16.17 -19.60 9.12
N LEU A 118 15.01 -18.92 9.15
CA LEU A 118 14.91 -17.57 9.68
C LEU A 118 15.18 -17.52 11.18
N LYS A 119 14.58 -18.42 11.98
CA LYS A 119 14.75 -18.46 13.44
C LYS A 119 16.20 -18.73 13.82
N ASP A 120 16.86 -19.68 13.19
CA ASP A 120 18.26 -20.02 13.45
C ASP A 120 19.19 -18.85 13.14
N ASN A 121 18.99 -18.17 12.00
CA ASN A 121 19.80 -17.01 11.63
C ASN A 121 19.50 -15.77 12.48
N LEU A 122 18.25 -15.50 12.87
CA LEU A 122 17.92 -14.44 13.81
C LEU A 122 18.61 -14.66 15.15
N THR A 123 18.63 -15.89 15.63
CA THR A 123 19.33 -16.25 16.88
C THR A 123 20.85 -16.10 16.74
N LYS A 124 21.41 -16.60 15.63
CA LYS A 124 22.86 -16.56 15.37
C LYS A 124 23.41 -15.13 15.25
N TYR A 125 22.62 -14.23 14.65
CA TYR A 125 23.03 -12.86 14.33
C TYR A 125 22.26 -11.80 15.14
N SER A 126 21.74 -12.15 16.34
CA SER A 126 20.91 -11.26 17.15
C SER A 126 21.55 -9.91 17.45
N GLU A 127 22.83 -9.89 17.83
CA GLU A 127 23.57 -8.64 18.11
C GLU A 127 23.64 -7.72 16.88
N LEU A 128 23.91 -8.28 15.69
CA LEU A 128 23.93 -7.52 14.43
C LEU A 128 22.54 -7.00 14.05
N VAL A 129 21.51 -7.81 14.28
CA VAL A 129 20.11 -7.41 14.04
C VAL A 129 19.72 -6.25 14.94
N ASP A 130 20.04 -6.33 16.25
CA ASP A 130 19.75 -5.27 17.22
C ASP A 130 20.51 -3.97 16.90
N GLU A 131 21.80 -4.06 16.55
CA GLU A 131 22.58 -2.92 16.09
C GLU A 131 21.96 -2.29 14.83
N THR A 132 21.59 -3.11 13.86
CA THR A 132 20.96 -2.66 12.60
C THR A 132 19.64 -1.96 12.87
N ILE A 133 18.77 -2.54 13.72
CA ILE A 133 17.49 -1.92 14.11
C ILE A 133 17.73 -0.60 14.85
N GLY A 134 18.77 -0.52 15.68
CA GLY A 134 19.16 0.72 16.37
C GLY A 134 19.55 1.86 15.43
N THR A 135 19.98 1.56 14.20
CA THR A 135 20.27 2.56 13.17
C THR A 135 19.02 3.05 12.44
N TYR A 136 17.89 2.31 12.55
CA TYR A 136 16.67 2.73 11.88
C TYR A 136 16.10 3.96 12.57
N GLU A 137 15.95 5.02 11.81
CA GLU A 137 15.18 6.16 12.29
C GLU A 137 13.75 5.69 12.57
N LEU A 138 13.22 6.05 13.74
CA LEU A 138 11.83 5.78 14.12
C LEU A 138 10.87 6.62 13.27
N HIS A 139 10.84 6.34 11.97
CA HIS A 139 9.89 6.94 11.05
C HIS A 139 8.53 6.28 11.27
N ARG A 140 7.64 7.00 11.91
CA ARG A 140 6.22 6.61 11.91
C ARG A 140 5.69 6.85 10.52
N THR A 141 5.42 5.77 9.78
CA THR A 141 4.70 5.85 8.51
C THR A 141 3.26 6.25 8.78
N TYR A 142 2.87 7.42 8.34
CA TYR A 142 1.48 7.84 8.37
C TYR A 142 0.85 7.55 7.01
N ILE A 143 -0.28 6.84 7.02
CA ILE A 143 -1.10 6.74 5.82
C ILE A 143 -1.64 8.14 5.54
N ASN A 144 -1.28 8.70 4.39
CA ASN A 144 -1.73 10.02 3.98
C ASN A 144 -3.15 9.95 3.40
N HIS A 145 -4.14 9.79 4.28
CA HIS A 145 -5.56 9.80 3.90
C HIS A 145 -5.99 11.10 3.21
N TYR A 146 -5.33 12.22 3.52
CA TYR A 146 -5.60 13.51 2.86
C TYR A 146 -5.48 13.40 1.34
N GLN A 147 -4.46 12.75 0.82
CA GLN A 147 -4.27 12.61 -0.62
C GLN A 147 -5.40 11.80 -1.28
N SER A 148 -5.87 10.74 -0.62
CA SER A 148 -7.00 9.96 -1.10
C SER A 148 -8.28 10.79 -1.16
N TYR A 149 -8.61 11.50 -0.08
CA TYR A 149 -9.79 12.38 -0.05
C TYR A 149 -9.68 13.52 -1.04
N LYS A 150 -8.51 14.13 -1.21
CA LYS A 150 -8.25 15.18 -2.21
C LYS A 150 -8.56 14.69 -3.63
N THR A 151 -8.10 13.50 -3.98
CA THR A 151 -8.34 12.90 -5.30
C THR A 151 -9.83 12.62 -5.51
N THR A 152 -10.51 12.04 -4.52
CA THR A 152 -11.95 11.75 -4.58
C THR A 152 -12.77 13.04 -4.67
N THR A 153 -12.45 14.05 -3.86
CA THR A 153 -13.12 15.36 -3.88
C THR A 153 -13.01 16.02 -5.24
N ARG A 154 -11.83 15.99 -5.85
CA ARG A 154 -11.62 16.54 -7.20
C ARG A 154 -12.44 15.77 -8.24
N HIS A 155 -12.43 14.46 -8.19
CA HIS A 155 -13.22 13.63 -9.11
C HIS A 155 -14.73 13.90 -9.00
N LEU A 156 -15.26 14.04 -7.76
CA LEU A 156 -16.66 14.39 -7.54
C LEU A 156 -16.99 15.78 -8.09
N TYR A 157 -16.12 16.75 -7.86
CA TYR A 157 -16.27 18.10 -8.41
C TYR A 157 -16.30 18.10 -9.93
N ASP A 158 -15.35 17.42 -10.57
CA ASP A 158 -15.28 17.34 -12.04
C ASP A 158 -16.54 16.68 -12.62
N LYS A 159 -17.06 15.63 -11.96
CA LYS A 159 -18.35 15.01 -12.35
C LYS A 159 -19.52 15.98 -12.25
N ILE A 160 -19.61 16.75 -11.16
CA ILE A 160 -20.67 17.74 -10.97
C ILE A 160 -20.62 18.80 -12.08
N GLN A 161 -19.43 19.27 -12.44
CA GLN A 161 -19.25 20.26 -13.50
C GLN A 161 -19.61 19.73 -14.90
N ALA A 162 -19.55 18.41 -15.09
CA ALA A 162 -19.89 17.78 -16.37
C ALA A 162 -21.41 17.52 -16.54
N LEU A 163 -22.23 17.68 -15.48
CA LEU A 163 -23.67 17.48 -15.58
C LEU A 163 -24.34 18.65 -16.32
N ASP A 164 -25.10 18.33 -17.33
CA ASP A 164 -25.99 19.30 -17.97
C ASP A 164 -27.25 19.48 -17.13
N LEU A 165 -27.38 20.67 -16.52
CA LEU A 165 -28.51 21.11 -15.73
C LEU A 165 -29.36 22.15 -16.46
N THR A 166 -29.24 22.24 -17.79
CA THR A 166 -30.04 23.14 -18.59
C THR A 166 -31.48 22.63 -18.60
N LYS A 167 -32.39 23.45 -18.05
CA LYS A 167 -33.82 23.11 -18.03
C LYS A 167 -34.39 23.19 -19.45
N PRO A 168 -35.01 22.09 -19.95
CA PRO A 168 -35.57 22.11 -21.29
C PRO A 168 -36.78 23.07 -21.39
N GLU A 169 -36.87 23.79 -22.48
CA GLU A 169 -37.99 24.68 -22.76
C GLU A 169 -39.15 23.90 -23.33
N MET A 170 -40.36 24.17 -22.86
CA MET A 170 -41.59 23.56 -23.36
C MET A 170 -41.90 24.08 -24.77
N PRO A 171 -42.20 23.19 -25.75
CA PRO A 171 -42.62 23.64 -27.09
C PRO A 171 -43.85 24.53 -27.03
N ARG A 172 -43.86 25.61 -27.82
CA ARG A 172 -45.07 26.47 -27.94
C ARG A 172 -46.18 25.69 -28.61
N HIS A 173 -47.42 25.98 -28.28
CA HIS A 173 -48.59 25.25 -28.81
C HIS A 173 -48.62 25.26 -30.37
N SER A 174 -48.14 26.33 -31.01
CA SER A 174 -48.03 26.46 -32.50
C SER A 174 -47.04 25.47 -33.10
N ASP A 175 -46.01 25.05 -32.36
CA ASP A 175 -44.86 24.28 -32.83
C ASP A 175 -44.89 22.84 -32.26
N ALA A 176 -45.96 22.50 -31.53
CA ALA A 176 -46.12 21.20 -30.88
C ALA A 176 -46.48 20.12 -31.89
N THR A 177 -45.45 19.41 -32.37
CA THR A 177 -45.62 18.15 -33.11
C THR A 177 -45.41 16.98 -32.18
N GLY A 178 -45.86 15.78 -32.54
CA GLY A 178 -45.64 14.58 -31.77
C GLY A 178 -44.17 14.31 -31.46
N GLU A 179 -43.27 14.69 -32.38
CA GLU A 179 -41.83 14.54 -32.27
C GLU A 179 -41.23 15.58 -31.31
N SER A 180 -41.65 16.85 -31.39
CA SER A 180 -41.16 17.93 -30.53
C SER A 180 -41.58 17.70 -29.08
N VAL A 181 -42.79 17.17 -28.83
CA VAL A 181 -43.27 16.80 -27.51
C VAL A 181 -42.46 15.62 -26.94
N LYS A 182 -42.17 14.60 -27.76
CA LYS A 182 -41.35 13.46 -27.34
C LYS A 182 -39.94 13.92 -26.97
N THR A 183 -39.30 14.73 -27.78
CA THR A 183 -37.95 15.29 -27.53
C THR A 183 -37.94 16.10 -26.23
N PHE A 184 -38.99 16.90 -25.97
CA PHE A 184 -39.11 17.63 -24.69
C PHE A 184 -39.22 16.69 -23.50
N VAL A 185 -40.05 15.64 -23.58
CA VAL A 185 -40.23 14.66 -22.50
C VAL A 185 -38.89 13.94 -22.22
N ASP A 186 -38.20 13.48 -23.25
CA ASP A 186 -36.89 12.82 -23.11
C ASP A 186 -35.86 13.77 -22.47
N SER A 187 -35.82 15.03 -22.89
CA SER A 187 -34.93 16.06 -22.31
C SER A 187 -35.31 16.39 -20.87
N LEU A 188 -36.60 16.45 -20.55
CA LEU A 188 -37.05 16.68 -19.16
C LEU A 188 -36.69 15.50 -18.25
N GLN A 189 -36.80 14.28 -18.74
CA GLN A 189 -36.39 13.09 -18.03
C GLN A 189 -34.89 13.13 -17.74
N GLN A 190 -34.06 13.44 -18.75
CA GLN A 190 -32.61 13.56 -18.58
C GLN A 190 -32.26 14.69 -17.60
N TYR A 191 -32.88 15.85 -17.69
CA TYR A 191 -32.70 16.95 -16.72
C TYR A 191 -33.03 16.50 -15.30
N THR A 192 -34.11 15.73 -15.12
CA THR A 192 -34.51 15.23 -13.79
C THR A 192 -33.48 14.28 -13.24
N LEU A 193 -32.98 13.32 -14.05
CA LEU A 193 -31.93 12.39 -13.66
C LEU A 193 -30.64 13.13 -13.28
N ASN A 194 -30.20 14.07 -14.11
CA ASN A 194 -29.02 14.89 -13.83
C ASN A 194 -29.17 15.70 -12.54
N SER A 195 -30.37 16.25 -12.27
CA SER A 195 -30.66 16.99 -11.05
C SER A 195 -30.56 16.11 -9.80
N VAL A 196 -31.08 14.90 -9.86
CA VAL A 196 -30.95 13.92 -8.75
C VAL A 196 -29.49 13.55 -8.53
N GLU A 197 -28.73 13.28 -9.60
CA GLU A 197 -27.32 12.97 -9.53
C GLU A 197 -26.51 14.16 -8.99
N TYR A 198 -26.79 15.38 -9.42
CA TYR A 198 -26.17 16.61 -8.91
C TYR A 198 -26.34 16.72 -7.38
N HIS A 199 -27.54 16.50 -6.87
CA HIS A 199 -27.79 16.56 -5.42
C HIS A 199 -27.05 15.46 -4.66
N ALA A 200 -27.00 14.24 -5.20
CA ALA A 200 -26.30 13.12 -4.58
C ALA A 200 -24.77 13.36 -4.55
N LEU A 201 -24.18 13.76 -5.69
CA LEU A 201 -22.77 14.10 -5.80
C LEU A 201 -22.41 15.32 -4.93
N GLY A 202 -23.29 16.33 -4.87
CA GLY A 202 -23.08 17.53 -4.03
C GLY A 202 -23.01 17.18 -2.53
N LYS A 203 -23.90 16.31 -2.04
CA LYS A 203 -23.82 15.82 -0.65
C LYS A 203 -22.52 15.03 -0.41
N SER A 204 -22.16 14.16 -1.34
CA SER A 204 -20.92 13.40 -1.27
C SER A 204 -19.68 14.30 -1.28
N LEU A 205 -19.68 15.34 -2.13
CA LEU A 205 -18.60 16.33 -2.20
C LEU A 205 -18.41 17.06 -0.87
N LEU A 206 -19.49 17.51 -0.24
CA LEU A 206 -19.44 18.19 1.06
C LEU A 206 -18.86 17.27 2.14
N LEU A 207 -19.31 16.02 2.19
CA LEU A 207 -18.83 15.04 3.15
C LEU A 207 -17.33 14.74 2.97
N HIS A 208 -16.90 14.48 1.73
CA HIS A 208 -15.48 14.23 1.43
C HIS A 208 -14.59 15.45 1.66
N SER A 209 -15.11 16.66 1.42
CA SER A 209 -14.39 17.90 1.73
C SER A 209 -14.17 18.07 3.23
N ALA A 210 -15.16 17.74 4.06
CA ALA A 210 -15.03 17.75 5.51
C ALA A 210 -13.98 16.74 6.00
N PHE A 211 -14.01 15.50 5.49
CA PHE A 211 -12.99 14.49 5.82
C PHE A 211 -11.59 14.88 5.32
N MET A 212 -11.50 15.50 4.13
CA MET A 212 -10.24 16.02 3.60
C MET A 212 -9.66 17.09 4.54
N ALA A 213 -10.47 18.03 5.00
CA ALA A 213 -10.03 19.08 5.93
C ALA A 213 -9.58 18.48 7.27
N GLU A 214 -10.34 17.54 7.83
CA GLU A 214 -9.97 16.88 9.08
C GLU A 214 -8.67 16.07 8.95
N THR A 215 -8.51 15.30 7.89
CA THR A 215 -7.29 14.52 7.67
C THR A 215 -6.07 15.39 7.42
N PHE A 216 -6.26 16.55 6.78
CA PHE A 216 -5.20 17.54 6.61
C PHE A 216 -4.74 18.10 7.97
N ILE A 217 -5.67 18.49 8.85
CA ILE A 217 -5.34 18.97 10.19
C ILE A 217 -4.66 17.86 11.02
N ASN A 218 -5.15 16.63 10.94
CA ASN A 218 -4.50 15.49 11.61
C ASN A 218 -3.07 15.29 11.10
N LEU A 219 -2.82 15.49 9.81
CA LEU A 219 -1.47 15.43 9.24
C LEU A 219 -0.59 16.56 9.79
N LEU A 220 -1.09 17.81 9.84
CA LEU A 220 -0.36 18.95 10.41
C LEU A 220 0.00 18.71 11.88
N ILE A 221 -0.94 18.21 12.69
CA ILE A 221 -0.67 17.87 14.10
C ILE A 221 0.43 16.81 14.19
N ARG A 222 0.39 15.76 13.35
CA ARG A 222 1.39 14.70 13.36
C ARG A 222 2.78 15.17 12.94
N VAL A 223 2.86 16.05 11.95
CA VAL A 223 4.13 16.57 11.43
C VAL A 223 4.66 17.71 12.30
N GLY A 224 3.79 18.62 12.73
CA GLY A 224 4.16 19.81 13.49
C GLY A 224 4.26 19.61 15.00
N ALA A 225 3.77 18.48 15.53
CA ALA A 225 3.87 18.21 16.98
C ALA A 225 5.35 18.12 17.41
N SER A 226 5.64 18.70 18.57
CA SER A 226 6.98 18.60 19.18
C SER A 226 7.39 17.14 19.42
N SER A 227 8.69 16.87 19.51
CA SER A 227 9.23 15.54 19.83
C SER A 227 8.58 14.99 21.09
N THR A 228 8.44 15.82 22.12
CA THR A 228 7.81 15.45 23.40
C THR A 228 6.38 14.92 23.24
N ILE A 229 5.56 15.57 22.40
CA ILE A 229 4.18 15.12 22.13
C ILE A 229 4.18 13.88 21.27
N ARG A 230 5.10 13.77 20.29
CA ARG A 230 5.19 12.61 19.41
C ARG A 230 5.63 11.33 20.13
N GLU A 231 6.50 11.45 21.10
CA GLU A 231 7.00 10.33 21.91
C GLU A 231 5.93 9.84 22.90
N GLN A 232 5.10 10.72 23.38
CA GLN A 232 4.01 10.36 24.30
C GLN A 232 2.74 10.02 23.50
N LYS A 233 2.58 8.72 23.14
CA LYS A 233 1.45 8.20 22.35
C LYS A 233 0.08 8.65 22.88
N HIS A 234 -0.06 8.76 24.21
CA HIS A 234 -1.30 9.17 24.86
C HIS A 234 -1.63 10.63 24.54
N LEU A 235 -0.68 11.55 24.66
CA LEU A 235 -0.89 12.97 24.35
C LEU A 235 -1.20 13.19 22.87
N LEU A 236 -0.45 12.55 21.98
CA LEU A 236 -0.75 12.60 20.55
C LEU A 236 -2.16 12.08 20.24
N GLY A 237 -2.55 10.97 20.90
CA GLY A 237 -3.89 10.40 20.77
C GLY A 237 -4.99 11.37 21.22
N LEU A 238 -4.81 12.07 22.33
CA LEU A 238 -5.76 13.08 22.79
C LEU A 238 -5.93 14.22 21.79
N HIS A 239 -4.83 14.73 21.21
CA HIS A 239 -4.89 15.77 20.18
C HIS A 239 -5.60 15.29 18.91
N LEU A 240 -5.30 14.08 18.44
CA LEU A 240 -5.90 13.53 17.23
C LEU A 240 -7.39 13.19 17.39
N ASN A 241 -7.82 12.82 18.60
CA ASN A 241 -9.22 12.48 18.91
C ASN A 241 -10.05 13.67 19.39
N SER A 242 -9.46 14.86 19.56
CA SER A 242 -10.20 16.06 19.92
C SER A 242 -11.12 16.52 18.78
N ASN A 243 -12.13 17.31 19.09
CA ASN A 243 -13.01 17.88 18.07
C ASN A 243 -12.27 18.84 17.13
N PHE A 244 -12.82 19.09 15.96
CA PHE A 244 -12.21 19.88 14.90
C PHE A 244 -11.81 21.31 15.37
N LYS A 245 -12.65 21.96 16.17
CA LYS A 245 -12.39 23.28 16.72
C LYS A 245 -11.15 23.27 17.63
N THR A 246 -11.05 22.29 18.52
CA THR A 246 -9.90 22.12 19.42
C THR A 246 -8.62 21.80 18.64
N LYS A 247 -8.72 20.99 17.58
CA LYS A 247 -7.58 20.73 16.70
C LYS A 247 -7.03 22.00 16.06
N LEU A 248 -7.91 22.88 15.57
CA LEU A 248 -7.50 24.18 15.00
C LEU A 248 -6.84 25.10 16.05
N GLN A 249 -7.34 25.11 17.27
CA GLN A 249 -6.76 25.90 18.36
C GLN A 249 -5.36 25.43 18.76
N ASN A 250 -5.08 24.13 18.64
CA ASN A 250 -3.78 23.54 18.98
C ASN A 250 -2.71 23.71 17.88
N LEU A 251 -3.07 24.27 16.73
CA LEU A 251 -2.12 24.61 15.65
C LEU A 251 -1.56 26.03 15.75
N ASN A 252 -2.12 26.88 16.62
CA ASN A 252 -1.64 28.21 16.92
C ASN A 252 -0.69 28.18 18.13
#